data_299f18d9d9d0642784d2541c574b942d
#
_entry.id   299f18d9d9d0642784d2541c574b942d
#
_cell.length_a   1.000
_cell.length_b   1.000
_cell.length_c   1.000
_cell.angle_alpha   90.00
_cell.angle_beta   90.00
_cell.angle_gamma   90.00
#
_symmetry.space_group_name_H-M   'P 1'
#
loop_
_entity.id
_entity.type
_entity.pdbx_description
1 polymer ?
#
loop_
_entity_poly.entity_id
_entity_poly.type
_entity_poly.pdbx_seq_one_letter_code
_entity_poly.pdbx_strand_id
1 'polypeptide(L)'
;MKKLFISGLIIFVVCFVLASVMWFGFERQNNKLNTAHKSFPNDKINGLHISSQNSFVEVKRGKQFSVSYKGQKKLNVQNHNGTLYIKEQRNSEDHYGLNFNPFRKIKEHLVVTVPDKKLKQFDLKSKRNRVEVNQLDVEKAKINMAYEGIVKVGLNRSNVDKLFYRGKNSPVTLTKDKIANANIKSSNAHINAEESLIEKSVLLVTRDKDIHLDKMDINSNFKASSENGDIIMSYNRKPENVLLKLNPSDGKSKVFNSSFNDDKVGKGDNVLEMYTEKGNIQIN
;
A
#
# COMPACT_ATOMS: atom_id res chain seq x y z
N MET A 1 31.30 -21.90 47.94
CA MET A 1 31.22 -20.78 47.02
C MET A 1 32.16 -20.94 45.81
N LYS A 2 33.46 -21.23 45.93
CA LYS A 2 34.39 -21.40 44.75
C LYS A 2 33.92 -22.46 43.74
N LYS A 3 33.46 -23.60 44.19
CA LYS A 3 32.99 -24.68 43.28
C LYS A 3 31.76 -24.26 42.47
N LEU A 4 30.84 -23.51 43.07
CA LEU A 4 29.61 -23.01 42.40
C LEU A 4 29.95 -21.91 41.37
N PHE A 5 30.91 -21.06 41.65
CA PHE A 5 31.41 -20.07 40.73
C PHE A 5 32.13 -20.70 39.52
N ILE A 6 32.94 -21.74 39.75
CA ILE A 6 33.63 -22.46 38.69
C ILE A 6 32.64 -23.19 37.79
N SER A 7 31.63 -23.83 38.35
CA SER A 7 30.57 -24.50 37.58
C SER A 7 29.78 -23.49 36.73
N GLY A 8 29.42 -22.34 37.28
CA GLY A 8 28.74 -21.29 36.54
C GLY A 8 29.57 -20.73 35.39
N LEU A 9 30.89 -20.55 35.63
CA LEU A 9 31.80 -20.07 34.58
C LEU A 9 31.94 -21.10 33.44
N ILE A 10 32.02 -22.39 33.75
CA ILE A 10 32.08 -23.42 32.74
C ILE A 10 30.81 -23.44 31.87
N ILE A 11 29.63 -23.39 32.50
CA ILE A 11 28.35 -23.33 31.80
C ILE A 11 28.30 -22.08 30.87
N PHE A 12 28.69 -20.92 31.38
CA PHE A 12 28.75 -19.69 30.59
C PHE A 12 29.65 -19.83 29.36
N VAL A 13 30.87 -20.35 29.52
CA VAL A 13 31.83 -20.54 28.42
C VAL A 13 31.25 -21.51 27.37
N VAL A 14 30.66 -22.61 27.81
CA VAL A 14 30.01 -23.58 26.89
C VAL A 14 28.87 -22.94 26.11
N CYS A 15 27.98 -22.21 26.79
CA CYS A 15 26.87 -21.50 26.13
C CYS A 15 27.39 -20.44 25.17
N PHE A 16 28.43 -19.70 25.53
CA PHE A 16 29.04 -18.68 24.68
C PHE A 16 29.68 -19.27 23.41
N VAL A 17 30.38 -20.39 23.54
CA VAL A 17 30.97 -21.11 22.40
C VAL A 17 29.86 -21.64 21.49
N LEU A 18 28.82 -22.28 22.04
CA LEU A 18 27.68 -22.77 21.26
C LEU A 18 26.95 -21.62 20.54
N ALA A 19 26.70 -20.50 21.23
CA ALA A 19 26.10 -19.32 20.62
C ALA A 19 26.99 -18.74 19.50
N SER A 20 28.31 -18.71 19.69
CA SER A 20 29.25 -18.25 18.67
C SER A 20 29.27 -19.17 17.45
N VAL A 21 29.28 -20.48 17.63
CA VAL A 21 29.21 -21.46 16.54
C VAL A 21 27.89 -21.32 15.76
N MET A 22 26.76 -21.17 16.44
CA MET A 22 25.47 -20.94 15.80
C MET A 22 25.46 -19.61 15.03
N TRP A 23 26.03 -18.54 15.60
CA TRP A 23 26.13 -17.25 14.95
C TRP A 23 27.00 -17.28 13.68
N PHE A 24 28.24 -17.76 13.78
CA PHE A 24 29.18 -17.75 12.66
C PHE A 24 28.87 -18.81 11.60
N GLY A 25 28.37 -19.98 12.01
CA GLY A 25 28.08 -21.09 11.12
C GLY A 25 26.75 -20.97 10.39
N PHE A 26 25.68 -20.67 11.10
CA PHE A 26 24.33 -20.70 10.55
C PHE A 26 23.74 -19.32 10.27
N GLU A 27 23.83 -18.40 11.21
CA GLU A 27 23.15 -17.11 11.06
C GLU A 27 23.83 -16.17 10.06
N ARG A 28 25.15 -16.22 9.96
CA ARG A 28 25.91 -15.44 8.98
C ARG A 28 25.62 -15.88 7.55
N GLN A 29 25.38 -17.17 7.31
CA GLN A 29 25.02 -17.68 5.98
C GLN A 29 23.59 -17.31 5.60
N ASN A 30 22.64 -17.37 6.55
CA ASN A 30 21.24 -17.00 6.33
C ASN A 30 21.04 -15.48 6.17
N ASN A 31 22.05 -14.67 6.51
CA ASN A 31 22.00 -13.21 6.39
C ASN A 31 22.61 -12.67 5.09
N LYS A 32 23.01 -13.52 4.15
CA LYS A 32 23.48 -13.07 2.85
C LYS A 32 22.35 -12.41 2.07
N LEU A 33 22.59 -11.18 1.60
CA LEU A 33 21.68 -10.46 0.74
C LEU A 33 21.94 -10.87 -0.72
N ASN A 34 20.87 -11.28 -1.38
CA ASN A 34 20.86 -11.45 -2.82
C ASN A 34 20.65 -10.08 -3.46
N THR A 35 21.45 -9.76 -4.46
CA THR A 35 21.28 -8.59 -5.29
C THR A 35 20.96 -9.03 -6.71
N ALA A 36 20.00 -8.38 -7.33
CA ALA A 36 19.66 -8.61 -8.73
C ALA A 36 19.41 -7.27 -9.41
N HIS A 37 19.92 -7.13 -10.62
CA HIS A 37 19.60 -6.01 -11.50
C HIS A 37 19.33 -6.55 -12.89
N LYS A 38 18.15 -6.22 -13.46
CA LYS A 38 17.76 -6.61 -14.82
C LYS A 38 17.11 -5.44 -15.51
N SER A 39 17.45 -5.22 -16.76
CA SER A 39 16.83 -4.23 -17.64
C SER A 39 16.12 -4.93 -18.80
N PHE A 40 15.08 -4.33 -19.31
CA PHE A 40 14.23 -4.91 -20.35
C PHE A 40 13.92 -3.87 -21.43
N PRO A 41 13.76 -4.30 -22.70
CA PRO A 41 13.32 -3.41 -23.78
C PRO A 41 11.92 -2.83 -23.49
N ASN A 42 11.74 -1.54 -23.76
CA ASN A 42 10.51 -0.79 -23.41
C ASN A 42 9.28 -1.20 -24.23
N ASP A 43 9.48 -1.58 -25.47
CA ASP A 43 8.42 -1.89 -26.45
C ASP A 43 7.68 -3.20 -26.18
N LYS A 44 8.33 -4.14 -25.50
CA LYS A 44 7.82 -5.50 -25.30
C LYS A 44 7.03 -5.71 -23.99
N ILE A 45 6.92 -4.68 -23.13
CA ILE A 45 6.27 -4.84 -21.83
C ILE A 45 5.07 -3.91 -21.74
N ASN A 46 3.87 -4.47 -21.53
CA ASN A 46 2.60 -3.75 -21.36
C ASN A 46 1.93 -4.05 -20.02
N GLY A 47 2.42 -5.06 -19.30
CA GLY A 47 1.89 -5.46 -18.01
C GLY A 47 2.99 -5.66 -16.96
N LEU A 48 2.63 -5.44 -15.71
CA LEU A 48 3.52 -5.62 -14.56
C LEU A 48 2.80 -6.41 -13.48
N HIS A 49 3.39 -7.53 -13.06
CA HIS A 49 2.87 -8.35 -11.97
C HIS A 49 3.95 -8.52 -10.89
N ILE A 50 3.71 -7.98 -9.70
CA ILE A 50 4.65 -8.03 -8.57
C ILE A 50 4.05 -8.86 -7.44
N SER A 51 4.82 -9.84 -6.95
CA SER A 51 4.51 -10.62 -5.76
C SER A 51 5.67 -10.55 -4.78
N SER A 52 5.57 -9.68 -3.79
CA SER A 52 6.56 -9.49 -2.74
C SER A 52 6.18 -10.23 -1.46
N GLN A 53 7.19 -10.70 -0.73
CA GLN A 53 7.01 -11.33 0.59
C GLN A 53 7.43 -10.37 1.71
N ASN A 54 8.65 -9.84 1.64
CA ASN A 54 9.24 -9.05 2.71
C ASN A 54 9.78 -7.68 2.28
N SER A 55 9.98 -7.46 0.98
CA SER A 55 10.62 -6.23 0.50
C SER A 55 9.73 -5.00 0.60
N PHE A 56 10.34 -3.87 0.90
CA PHE A 56 9.79 -2.59 0.50
C PHE A 56 9.74 -2.54 -1.03
N VAL A 57 8.55 -2.36 -1.58
CA VAL A 57 8.33 -2.30 -3.04
C VAL A 57 8.17 -0.86 -3.46
N GLU A 58 9.06 -0.41 -4.33
CA GLU A 58 9.00 0.90 -4.97
C GLU A 58 8.79 0.72 -6.48
N VAL A 59 7.70 1.23 -7.01
CA VAL A 59 7.46 1.34 -8.46
C VAL A 59 7.56 2.80 -8.82
N LYS A 60 8.41 3.14 -9.78
CA LYS A 60 8.63 4.54 -10.17
C LYS A 60 8.89 4.71 -11.66
N ARG A 61 8.62 5.92 -12.15
CA ARG A 61 8.95 6.30 -13.52
C ARG A 61 10.45 6.39 -13.73
N GLY A 62 10.91 6.05 -14.94
CA GLY A 62 12.30 6.18 -15.37
C GLY A 62 12.46 6.04 -16.88
N LYS A 63 13.70 5.88 -17.35
CA LYS A 63 14.00 5.85 -18.79
C LYS A 63 13.67 4.51 -19.46
N GLN A 64 13.77 3.41 -18.73
CA GLN A 64 13.55 2.06 -19.24
C GLN A 64 13.00 1.13 -18.15
N PHE A 65 12.43 0.00 -18.57
CA PHE A 65 12.06 -1.04 -17.62
C PHE A 65 13.30 -1.61 -16.97
N SER A 66 13.36 -1.52 -15.65
CA SER A 66 14.40 -2.20 -14.87
C SER A 66 13.87 -2.71 -13.54
N VAL A 67 14.48 -3.73 -13.03
CA VAL A 67 14.22 -4.33 -11.74
C VAL A 67 15.51 -4.38 -10.96
N SER A 68 15.56 -3.70 -9.84
CA SER A 68 16.68 -3.75 -8.88
C SER A 68 16.17 -4.34 -7.57
N TYR A 69 16.88 -5.31 -7.06
CA TYR A 69 16.52 -6.01 -5.84
C TYR A 69 17.71 -6.16 -4.91
N LYS A 70 17.47 -5.98 -3.64
CA LYS A 70 18.38 -6.31 -2.56
C LYS A 70 17.58 -6.92 -1.42
N GLY A 71 17.77 -8.21 -1.16
CA GLY A 71 17.00 -8.91 -0.13
C GLY A 71 17.54 -10.29 0.16
N GLN A 72 16.99 -10.95 1.17
CA GLN A 72 17.41 -12.30 1.57
C GLN A 72 16.89 -13.39 0.64
N LYS A 73 15.78 -13.14 -0.03
CA LYS A 73 15.09 -14.14 -0.87
C LYS A 73 15.62 -14.09 -2.30
N LYS A 74 15.47 -15.17 -3.03
CA LYS A 74 15.73 -15.16 -4.47
C LYS A 74 14.61 -14.44 -5.19
N LEU A 75 14.96 -13.56 -6.12
CA LEU A 75 14.01 -12.88 -7.01
C LEU A 75 13.93 -13.62 -8.34
N ASN A 76 12.73 -14.03 -8.72
CA ASN A 76 12.45 -14.52 -10.05
C ASN A 76 11.85 -13.40 -10.89
N VAL A 77 12.43 -13.11 -12.04
CA VAL A 77 11.94 -12.07 -12.97
C VAL A 77 11.86 -12.69 -14.36
N GLN A 78 10.65 -12.74 -14.91
CA GLN A 78 10.34 -13.34 -16.21
C GLN A 78 9.40 -12.43 -17.01
N ASN A 79 9.65 -12.29 -18.30
CA ASN A 79 8.70 -11.68 -19.22
C ASN A 79 7.94 -12.80 -19.93
N HIS A 80 6.64 -12.80 -19.81
CA HIS A 80 5.76 -13.71 -20.50
C HIS A 80 4.64 -12.91 -21.20
N ASN A 81 4.58 -13.03 -22.53
CA ASN A 81 3.56 -12.35 -23.34
C ASN A 81 3.40 -10.85 -23.06
N GLY A 82 4.53 -10.15 -22.88
CA GLY A 82 4.51 -8.71 -22.60
C GLY A 82 4.14 -8.32 -21.17
N THR A 83 4.00 -9.29 -20.27
CA THR A 83 3.84 -9.04 -18.83
C THR A 83 5.10 -9.43 -18.08
N LEU A 84 5.64 -8.48 -17.33
CA LEU A 84 6.80 -8.71 -16.48
C LEU A 84 6.35 -9.25 -15.13
N TYR A 85 6.65 -10.52 -14.87
CA TYR A 85 6.37 -11.20 -13.60
C TYR A 85 7.60 -11.09 -12.69
N ILE A 86 7.42 -10.48 -11.53
CA ILE A 86 8.45 -10.29 -10.50
C ILE A 86 7.96 -10.96 -9.23
N LYS A 87 8.67 -12.01 -8.81
CA LYS A 87 8.27 -12.80 -7.65
C LYS A 87 9.42 -13.03 -6.71
N GLU A 88 9.29 -12.59 -5.46
CA GLU A 88 10.14 -13.08 -4.37
C GLU A 88 9.79 -14.52 -4.05
N GLN A 89 10.77 -15.41 -4.14
CA GLN A 89 10.58 -16.82 -3.82
C GLN A 89 10.45 -16.98 -2.31
N ARG A 90 9.50 -17.80 -1.90
CA ARG A 90 9.39 -18.24 -0.51
C ARG A 90 10.44 -19.35 -0.32
N ASN A 91 11.39 -19.18 0.59
CA ASN A 91 12.23 -20.30 0.98
C ASN A 91 11.37 -21.25 1.81
N SER A 92 11.44 -22.55 1.52
CA SER A 92 10.82 -23.60 2.29
C SER A 92 11.35 -23.67 3.74
N GLU A 93 12.47 -23.02 3.99
CA GLU A 93 13.19 -22.94 5.26
C GLU A 93 12.88 -21.67 6.08
N ASP A 94 11.75 -21.00 5.84
CA ASP A 94 11.25 -19.99 6.78
C ASP A 94 10.81 -20.68 8.09
N HIS A 95 11.71 -21.47 8.69
CA HIS A 95 11.56 -21.90 10.06
C HIS A 95 11.61 -20.66 10.95
N TYR A 96 10.71 -20.61 11.89
CA TYR A 96 10.67 -19.64 12.99
C TYR A 96 11.91 -19.81 13.89
N GLY A 97 13.09 -19.55 13.34
CA GLY A 97 14.31 -19.42 14.11
C GLY A 97 14.17 -18.19 14.98
N LEU A 98 14.23 -18.38 16.27
CA LEU A 98 14.32 -17.30 17.24
C LEU A 98 15.51 -16.41 16.82
N ASN A 99 15.22 -15.24 16.30
CA ASN A 99 16.24 -14.31 15.85
C ASN A 99 16.72 -13.48 17.04
N PHE A 100 17.78 -13.93 17.68
CA PHE A 100 18.35 -13.29 18.86
C PHE A 100 19.21 -12.04 18.54
N ASN A 101 19.26 -11.58 17.28
CA ASN A 101 20.03 -10.42 16.93
C ASN A 101 19.18 -9.13 17.00
N PRO A 102 19.23 -8.35 18.10
CA PRO A 102 18.48 -7.11 18.24
C PRO A 102 18.95 -6.01 17.27
N PHE A 103 20.13 -6.17 16.65
CA PHE A 103 20.73 -5.19 15.73
C PHE A 103 20.47 -5.48 14.25
N ARG A 104 19.70 -6.53 13.94
CA ARG A 104 19.38 -6.93 12.57
C ARG A 104 18.44 -5.93 11.91
N LYS A 105 18.99 -4.98 11.18
CA LYS A 105 18.24 -4.06 10.30
C LYS A 105 18.41 -4.50 8.84
N ILE A 106 17.74 -5.57 8.42
CA ILE A 106 17.73 -5.94 7.00
C ILE A 106 16.64 -5.12 6.33
N LYS A 107 17.07 -4.18 5.48
CA LYS A 107 16.18 -3.44 4.59
C LYS A 107 16.14 -4.16 3.25
N GLU A 108 15.14 -4.98 3.05
CA GLU A 108 14.88 -5.59 1.76
C GLU A 108 14.16 -4.59 0.86
N HIS A 109 14.65 -4.39 -0.33
CA HIS A 109 14.14 -3.37 -1.26
C HIS A 109 14.04 -3.93 -2.68
N LEU A 110 12.86 -3.78 -3.27
CA LEU A 110 12.54 -4.10 -4.65
C LEU A 110 12.14 -2.80 -5.36
N VAL A 111 12.96 -2.33 -6.27
CA VAL A 111 12.69 -1.16 -7.10
C VAL A 111 12.36 -1.62 -8.52
N VAL A 112 11.21 -1.22 -9.00
CA VAL A 112 10.79 -1.45 -10.39
C VAL A 112 10.65 -0.10 -11.07
N THR A 113 11.48 0.11 -12.09
CA THR A 113 11.42 1.32 -12.90
C THR A 113 10.58 1.05 -14.14
N VAL A 114 9.64 1.94 -14.43
CA VAL A 114 8.74 1.87 -15.58
C VAL A 114 8.98 3.09 -16.47
N PRO A 115 9.17 2.94 -17.79
CA PRO A 115 9.32 4.08 -18.69
C PRO A 115 8.04 4.91 -18.75
N ASP A 116 8.14 6.09 -19.34
CA ASP A 116 7.01 6.98 -19.54
C ASP A 116 6.08 6.44 -20.63
N LYS A 117 5.26 5.47 -20.24
CA LYS A 117 4.22 4.86 -21.09
C LYS A 117 3.07 4.37 -20.24
N LYS A 118 1.88 4.29 -20.83
CA LYS A 118 0.71 3.72 -20.20
C LYS A 118 0.78 2.18 -20.24
N LEU A 119 0.74 1.55 -19.07
CA LEU A 119 0.60 0.11 -18.95
C LEU A 119 -0.86 -0.31 -19.12
N LYS A 120 -1.10 -1.48 -19.69
CA LYS A 120 -2.44 -2.09 -19.71
C LYS A 120 -2.84 -2.62 -18.35
N GLN A 121 -1.89 -3.20 -17.62
CA GLN A 121 -2.16 -3.86 -16.34
C GLN A 121 -1.01 -3.71 -15.36
N PHE A 122 -1.38 -3.43 -14.11
CA PHE A 122 -0.50 -3.46 -12.96
C PHE A 122 -1.15 -4.26 -11.83
N ASP A 123 -0.59 -5.43 -11.53
CA ASP A 123 -1.02 -6.28 -10.42
C ASP A 123 0.05 -6.33 -9.35
N LEU A 124 -0.31 -6.03 -8.11
CA LEU A 124 0.61 -6.05 -6.99
C LEU A 124 0.01 -6.79 -5.80
N LYS A 125 0.81 -7.72 -5.28
CA LYS A 125 0.56 -8.40 -4.01
C LYS A 125 1.80 -8.24 -3.13
N SER A 126 1.61 -7.82 -1.89
CA SER A 126 2.68 -7.78 -0.88
C SER A 126 2.14 -8.29 0.45
N LYS A 127 3.00 -8.98 1.21
CA LYS A 127 2.62 -9.52 2.52
C LYS A 127 3.11 -8.69 3.68
N ARG A 128 4.24 -8.06 3.53
CA ARG A 128 4.90 -7.27 4.58
C ARG A 128 5.54 -6.04 3.98
N ASN A 129 5.86 -5.09 4.86
CA ASN A 129 6.57 -3.88 4.50
C ASN A 129 5.71 -2.85 3.73
N ARG A 130 6.34 -1.84 3.18
CA ARG A 130 5.72 -0.69 2.53
C ARG A 130 5.68 -0.89 1.01
N VAL A 131 4.67 -0.31 0.38
CA VAL A 131 4.55 -0.23 -1.08
C VAL A 131 4.40 1.23 -1.47
N GLU A 132 5.20 1.68 -2.41
CA GLU A 132 5.10 3.01 -3.03
C GLU A 132 5.03 2.88 -4.55
N VAL A 133 4.03 3.52 -5.12
CA VAL A 133 3.82 3.61 -6.57
C VAL A 133 3.84 5.07 -6.95
N ASN A 134 4.88 5.47 -7.67
CA ASN A 134 5.12 6.86 -8.02
C ASN A 134 5.05 7.07 -9.54
N GLN A 135 4.20 7.99 -9.99
CA GLN A 135 4.10 8.44 -11.37
C GLN A 135 3.82 7.29 -12.37
N LEU A 136 2.97 6.35 -11.98
CA LEU A 136 2.55 5.26 -12.85
C LEU A 136 1.35 5.68 -13.70
N ASP A 137 1.41 5.40 -15.01
CA ASP A 137 0.28 5.51 -15.92
C ASP A 137 -0.21 4.11 -16.31
N VAL A 138 -1.48 3.78 -15.99
CA VAL A 138 -2.00 2.43 -16.18
C VAL A 138 -3.51 2.40 -16.40
N GLU A 139 -3.96 1.55 -17.32
CA GLU A 139 -5.40 1.33 -17.57
C GLU A 139 -6.07 0.59 -16.37
N LYS A 140 -5.42 -0.45 -15.86
CA LYS A 140 -5.97 -1.24 -14.75
C LYS A 140 -4.91 -1.55 -13.71
N ALA A 141 -5.09 -1.02 -12.51
CA ALA A 141 -4.29 -1.34 -11.33
C ALA A 141 -5.08 -2.22 -10.36
N LYS A 142 -4.50 -3.36 -9.96
CA LYS A 142 -5.05 -4.25 -8.93
C LYS A 142 -4.03 -4.46 -7.83
N ILE A 143 -4.32 -3.90 -6.65
CA ILE A 143 -3.42 -3.94 -5.50
C ILE A 143 -4.10 -4.74 -4.38
N ASN A 144 -3.50 -5.86 -4.00
CA ASN A 144 -4.07 -6.76 -3.01
C ASN A 144 -3.13 -6.98 -1.82
N MET A 145 -3.53 -6.44 -0.67
CA MET A 145 -2.83 -6.50 0.61
C MET A 145 -3.62 -7.33 1.65
N ALA A 146 -4.25 -8.41 1.22
CA ALA A 146 -5.21 -9.17 2.04
C ALA A 146 -4.56 -10.07 3.11
N TYR A 147 -3.23 -10.08 3.26
CA TYR A 147 -2.52 -11.02 4.12
C TYR A 147 -1.79 -10.34 5.28
N GLU A 148 -1.57 -11.11 6.30
CA GLU A 148 -1.01 -10.87 7.62
C GLU A 148 0.10 -9.81 7.66
N GLY A 149 -0.17 -8.66 8.22
CA GLY A 149 0.79 -7.59 8.46
C GLY A 149 0.24 -6.22 8.12
N ILE A 150 0.86 -5.19 8.67
CA ILE A 150 0.55 -3.80 8.36
C ILE A 150 1.42 -3.38 7.18
N VAL A 151 0.83 -3.31 5.99
CA VAL A 151 1.49 -2.83 4.78
C VAL A 151 0.93 -1.44 4.44
N LYS A 152 1.77 -0.41 4.54
CA LYS A 152 1.39 0.93 4.06
C LYS A 152 1.50 0.98 2.55
N VAL A 153 0.43 1.38 1.87
CA VAL A 153 0.40 1.51 0.41
C VAL A 153 0.21 2.98 0.06
N GLY A 154 1.12 3.51 -0.73
CA GLY A 154 1.05 4.86 -1.28
C GLY A 154 1.02 4.84 -2.80
N LEU A 155 0.07 5.56 -3.40
CA LEU A 155 0.11 5.99 -4.78
C LEU A 155 0.40 7.50 -4.79
N ASN A 156 1.22 7.95 -5.72
CA ASN A 156 1.60 9.35 -5.79
C ASN A 156 1.79 9.81 -7.25
N ARG A 157 1.05 10.84 -7.65
CA ARG A 157 1.07 11.41 -9.00
C ARG A 157 0.88 10.39 -10.10
N SER A 158 0.06 9.37 -9.84
CA SER A 158 -0.24 8.29 -10.78
C SER A 158 -1.53 8.59 -11.54
N ASN A 159 -1.62 8.06 -12.77
CA ASN A 159 -2.80 8.16 -13.60
C ASN A 159 -3.36 6.75 -13.83
N VAL A 160 -4.57 6.48 -13.33
CA VAL A 160 -5.14 5.14 -13.28
C VAL A 160 -6.58 5.16 -13.79
N ASP A 161 -6.88 4.45 -14.89
CA ASP A 161 -8.27 4.42 -15.37
C ASP A 161 -9.16 3.60 -14.43
N LYS A 162 -8.67 2.44 -13.94
CA LYS A 162 -9.41 1.56 -13.01
C LYS A 162 -8.50 1.09 -11.89
N LEU A 163 -8.76 1.59 -10.68
CA LEU A 163 -8.06 1.16 -9.46
C LEU A 163 -8.92 0.17 -8.66
N PHE A 164 -8.38 -1.00 -8.40
CA PHE A 164 -8.93 -1.98 -7.47
C PHE A 164 -7.95 -2.19 -6.32
N TYR A 165 -8.33 -1.75 -5.15
CA TYR A 165 -7.57 -1.97 -3.93
C TYR A 165 -8.34 -2.87 -2.95
N ARG A 166 -7.66 -3.85 -2.37
CA ARG A 166 -8.17 -4.63 -1.24
C ARG A 166 -7.08 -4.76 -0.20
N GLY A 167 -7.34 -4.23 1.00
CA GLY A 167 -6.43 -4.29 2.14
C GLY A 167 -7.10 -4.83 3.40
N LYS A 168 -6.32 -5.54 4.22
CA LYS A 168 -6.67 -5.88 5.60
C LYS A 168 -5.55 -5.36 6.48
N ASN A 169 -5.88 -4.53 7.47
CA ASN A 169 -4.90 -3.84 8.33
C ASN A 169 -3.86 -2.99 7.56
N SER A 170 -4.14 -2.68 6.30
CA SER A 170 -3.20 -2.03 5.39
C SER A 170 -3.78 -0.71 4.92
N PRO A 171 -3.31 0.43 5.47
CA PRO A 171 -3.78 1.73 5.03
C PRO A 171 -3.33 2.03 3.60
N VAL A 172 -4.19 2.74 2.87
CA VAL A 172 -3.89 3.24 1.53
C VAL A 172 -3.92 4.76 1.53
N THR A 173 -2.93 5.36 0.89
CA THR A 173 -2.85 6.80 0.67
C THR A 173 -2.73 7.09 -0.81
N LEU A 174 -3.58 7.96 -1.31
CA LEU A 174 -3.57 8.49 -2.66
C LEU A 174 -3.15 9.96 -2.59
N THR A 175 -2.12 10.35 -3.32
CA THR A 175 -1.61 11.73 -3.27
C THR A 175 -1.40 12.27 -4.68
N LYS A 176 -2.16 13.31 -5.04
CA LYS A 176 -2.06 13.96 -6.36
C LYS A 176 -2.30 12.98 -7.52
N ASP A 177 -3.11 11.97 -7.29
CA ASP A 177 -3.43 10.96 -8.29
C ASP A 177 -4.64 11.37 -9.13
N LYS A 178 -4.67 10.89 -10.39
CA LYS A 178 -5.85 10.96 -11.26
C LYS A 178 -6.40 9.57 -11.44
N ILE A 179 -7.62 9.34 -10.98
CA ILE A 179 -8.24 8.01 -11.00
C ILE A 179 -9.62 8.13 -11.65
N ALA A 180 -9.81 7.50 -12.81
CA ALA A 180 -11.10 7.56 -13.49
C ALA A 180 -12.16 6.70 -12.78
N ASN A 181 -11.80 5.52 -12.27
CA ASN A 181 -12.69 4.69 -11.46
C ASN A 181 -11.91 4.07 -10.31
N ALA A 182 -12.37 4.24 -9.09
CA ALA A 182 -11.76 3.62 -7.92
C ALA A 182 -12.73 2.66 -7.21
N ASN A 183 -12.27 1.46 -6.93
CA ASN A 183 -12.93 0.53 -6.04
C ASN A 183 -11.94 0.15 -4.95
N ILE A 184 -12.07 0.81 -3.80
CA ILE A 184 -11.15 0.65 -2.69
C ILE A 184 -11.90 0.02 -1.53
N LYS A 185 -11.43 -1.16 -1.10
CA LYS A 185 -11.97 -1.87 0.05
C LYS A 185 -10.86 -2.07 1.07
N SER A 186 -11.03 -1.46 2.22
CA SER A 186 -10.12 -1.62 3.36
C SER A 186 -10.88 -2.22 4.55
N SER A 187 -10.24 -3.15 5.24
CA SER A 187 -10.74 -3.67 6.50
C SER A 187 -9.74 -3.32 7.59
N ASN A 188 -10.20 -2.59 8.61
CA ASN A 188 -9.40 -2.18 9.76
C ASN A 188 -8.16 -1.31 9.42
N ALA A 189 -8.28 -0.44 8.41
CA ALA A 189 -7.22 0.51 8.06
C ALA A 189 -7.79 1.77 7.40
N HIS A 190 -7.12 2.89 7.62
CA HIS A 190 -7.50 4.18 7.06
C HIS A 190 -7.40 4.21 5.53
N ILE A 191 -8.28 4.96 4.91
CA ILE A 191 -8.21 5.36 3.51
C ILE A 191 -7.96 6.86 3.50
N ASN A 192 -6.83 7.28 2.94
CA ASN A 192 -6.49 8.69 2.80
C ASN A 192 -6.38 9.04 1.32
N ALA A 193 -6.96 10.17 0.92
CA ALA A 193 -6.72 10.77 -0.38
C ALA A 193 -6.46 12.26 -0.19
N GLU A 194 -5.44 12.78 -0.86
CA GLU A 194 -5.02 14.17 -0.78
C GLU A 194 -4.77 14.73 -2.15
N GLU A 195 -5.32 15.90 -2.46
CA GLU A 195 -5.18 16.62 -3.72
C GLU A 195 -5.39 15.72 -4.97
N SER A 196 -6.30 14.76 -4.86
CA SER A 196 -6.53 13.74 -5.89
C SER A 196 -7.85 13.97 -6.64
N LEU A 197 -7.84 13.71 -7.94
CA LEU A 197 -9.02 13.78 -8.79
C LEU A 197 -9.57 12.36 -9.03
N ILE A 198 -10.84 12.18 -8.71
CA ILE A 198 -11.57 10.93 -8.95
C ILE A 198 -12.77 11.23 -9.86
N GLU A 199 -12.72 10.75 -11.11
CA GLU A 199 -13.59 11.26 -12.19
C GLU A 199 -14.90 10.48 -12.38
N LYS A 200 -15.02 9.26 -11.89
CA LYS A 200 -16.22 8.44 -12.10
C LYS A 200 -16.70 7.78 -10.81
N SER A 201 -17.64 6.88 -10.94
CA SER A 201 -18.20 6.16 -9.81
C SER A 201 -17.14 5.55 -8.89
N VAL A 202 -17.16 5.89 -7.63
CA VAL A 202 -16.17 5.50 -6.64
C VAL A 202 -16.86 4.85 -5.46
N LEU A 203 -16.30 3.80 -4.94
CA LEU A 203 -16.71 3.20 -3.68
C LEU A 203 -15.49 3.08 -2.79
N LEU A 204 -15.46 3.84 -1.71
CA LEU A 204 -14.47 3.76 -0.64
C LEU A 204 -15.15 3.15 0.58
N VAL A 205 -14.62 2.04 1.07
CA VAL A 205 -15.19 1.33 2.22
C VAL A 205 -14.09 1.01 3.20
N THR A 206 -14.29 1.35 4.47
CA THR A 206 -13.45 0.89 5.58
C THR A 206 -14.33 0.42 6.73
N ARG A 207 -13.86 -0.56 7.49
CA ARG A 207 -14.67 -1.22 8.51
C ARG A 207 -14.59 -0.49 9.85
N ASP A 208 -13.38 -0.30 10.38
CA ASP A 208 -13.17 0.18 11.76
C ASP A 208 -12.24 1.38 11.82
N LYS A 209 -12.09 2.12 10.73
CA LYS A 209 -11.16 3.25 10.62
C LYS A 209 -11.73 4.35 9.74
N ASP A 210 -11.11 5.52 9.85
CA ASP A 210 -11.58 6.73 9.21
C ASP A 210 -11.23 6.78 7.71
N ILE A 211 -12.02 7.55 6.99
CA ILE A 211 -11.77 7.95 5.61
C ILE A 211 -11.48 9.45 5.62
N HIS A 212 -10.26 9.81 5.21
CA HIS A 212 -9.82 11.20 5.09
C HIS A 212 -9.63 11.57 3.63
N LEU A 213 -10.37 12.55 3.16
CA LEU A 213 -10.39 13.03 1.78
C LEU A 213 -10.07 14.53 1.80
N ASP A 214 -8.79 14.88 1.68
CA ASP A 214 -8.37 16.27 1.77
C ASP A 214 -8.14 16.89 0.39
N LYS A 215 -8.67 18.10 0.20
CA LYS A 215 -8.55 18.88 -1.05
C LYS A 215 -8.92 18.07 -2.30
N MET A 216 -10.08 17.44 -2.26
CA MET A 216 -10.55 16.61 -3.37
C MET A 216 -11.21 17.44 -4.46
N ASP A 217 -10.99 17.05 -5.72
CA ASP A 217 -11.81 17.47 -6.85
C ASP A 217 -12.82 16.36 -7.19
N ILE A 218 -14.11 16.61 -6.95
CA ILE A 218 -15.19 15.65 -7.19
C ILE A 218 -16.11 16.19 -8.30
N ASN A 219 -16.02 15.57 -9.45
CA ASN A 219 -16.75 15.96 -10.66
C ASN A 219 -17.75 14.89 -11.12
N SER A 220 -18.09 13.93 -10.26
CA SER A 220 -19.00 12.83 -10.59
C SER A 220 -19.62 12.23 -9.32
N ASN A 221 -20.41 11.18 -9.49
CA ASN A 221 -20.97 10.45 -8.35
C ASN A 221 -19.87 9.77 -7.54
N PHE A 222 -19.79 10.10 -6.27
CA PHE A 222 -18.81 9.61 -5.34
C PHE A 222 -19.48 8.95 -4.15
N LYS A 223 -18.99 7.77 -3.76
CA LYS A 223 -19.48 7.06 -2.58
C LYS A 223 -18.34 6.72 -1.63
N ALA A 224 -18.54 7.07 -0.36
CA ALA A 224 -17.65 6.68 0.72
C ALA A 224 -18.46 6.09 1.88
N SER A 225 -18.03 4.96 2.41
CA SER A 225 -18.68 4.40 3.59
C SER A 225 -17.69 3.82 4.58
N SER A 226 -17.97 4.04 5.87
CA SER A 226 -17.27 3.44 6.99
C SER A 226 -18.29 2.78 7.93
N GLU A 227 -17.91 1.69 8.57
CA GLU A 227 -18.76 1.04 9.57
C GLU A 227 -18.65 1.79 10.90
N ASN A 228 -17.43 1.98 11.43
CA ASN A 228 -17.25 2.59 12.77
C ASN A 228 -16.36 3.85 12.78
N GLY A 229 -15.86 4.29 11.65
CA GLY A 229 -14.94 5.43 11.56
C GLY A 229 -15.59 6.71 11.03
N ASP A 230 -14.95 7.82 11.27
CA ASP A 230 -15.36 9.12 10.74
C ASP A 230 -15.04 9.25 9.25
N ILE A 231 -15.84 10.02 8.53
CA ILE A 231 -15.57 10.42 7.15
C ILE A 231 -15.38 11.93 7.13
N ILE A 232 -14.18 12.37 6.80
CA ILE A 232 -13.82 13.78 6.76
C ILE A 232 -13.37 14.12 5.35
N MET A 233 -14.00 15.15 4.78
CA MET A 233 -13.68 15.60 3.42
C MET A 233 -13.55 17.11 3.36
N SER A 234 -12.59 17.57 2.54
CA SER A 234 -12.47 18.95 2.10
C SER A 234 -12.38 19.03 0.58
N TYR A 235 -12.87 20.13 0.01
CA TYR A 235 -12.76 20.42 -1.43
C TYR A 235 -11.47 21.18 -1.74
N ASN A 236 -10.84 20.87 -2.87
CA ASN A 236 -9.71 21.63 -3.38
C ASN A 236 -10.15 23.00 -3.97
N ARG A 237 -11.31 22.99 -4.62
CA ARG A 237 -11.93 24.17 -5.23
C ARG A 237 -13.39 24.26 -4.77
N LYS A 238 -13.95 25.45 -4.87
CA LYS A 238 -15.39 25.65 -4.59
C LYS A 238 -16.22 24.67 -5.43
N PRO A 239 -17.06 23.82 -4.81
CA PRO A 239 -17.96 22.94 -5.54
C PRO A 239 -19.01 23.76 -6.33
N GLU A 240 -19.34 23.33 -7.54
CA GLU A 240 -20.28 24.06 -8.42
C GLU A 240 -21.58 23.31 -8.69
N ASN A 241 -21.54 21.96 -8.64
CA ASN A 241 -22.68 21.13 -9.02
C ASN A 241 -22.68 19.82 -8.24
N VAL A 242 -23.06 19.88 -6.97
CA VAL A 242 -23.00 18.75 -6.04
C VAL A 242 -24.25 18.66 -5.19
N LEU A 243 -24.76 17.44 -5.00
CA LEU A 243 -25.77 17.09 -4.01
C LEU A 243 -25.12 16.20 -2.94
N LEU A 244 -25.19 16.63 -1.68
CA LEU A 244 -24.74 15.84 -0.55
C LEU A 244 -25.84 14.88 -0.11
N LYS A 245 -25.48 13.61 0.10
CA LYS A 245 -26.30 12.60 0.78
C LYS A 245 -25.49 12.04 1.94
N LEU A 246 -25.63 12.67 3.10
CA LEU A 246 -24.85 12.35 4.28
C LEU A 246 -25.74 11.54 5.25
N ASN A 247 -25.38 10.28 5.47
CA ASN A 247 -26.19 9.34 6.25
C ASN A 247 -25.36 8.75 7.41
N PRO A 248 -25.10 9.49 8.49
CA PRO A 248 -24.57 8.92 9.73
C PRO A 248 -25.72 8.24 10.50
N SER A 249 -25.59 6.96 10.85
CA SER A 249 -26.65 6.24 11.57
C SER A 249 -26.70 6.67 13.05
N ASP A 250 -25.61 6.43 13.78
CA ASP A 250 -25.48 6.77 15.20
C ASP A 250 -24.65 8.04 15.44
N GLY A 251 -24.14 8.66 14.38
CA GLY A 251 -23.30 9.85 14.45
C GLY A 251 -24.00 11.13 14.04
N LYS A 252 -23.21 12.13 13.67
CA LYS A 252 -23.71 13.44 13.21
C LYS A 252 -23.03 13.81 11.90
N SER A 253 -23.78 14.48 11.02
CA SER A 253 -23.21 15.16 9.86
C SER A 253 -23.05 16.65 10.14
N LYS A 254 -21.94 17.24 9.66
CA LYS A 254 -21.66 18.67 9.72
C LYS A 254 -21.09 19.12 8.39
N VAL A 255 -21.68 20.16 7.82
CA VAL A 255 -21.19 20.82 6.61
C VAL A 255 -20.71 22.21 7.01
N PHE A 256 -19.40 22.41 6.95
CA PHE A 256 -18.75 23.69 7.24
C PHE A 256 -18.48 24.50 5.98
N ASN A 257 -18.54 23.87 4.81
CA ASN A 257 -18.31 24.54 3.54
C ASN A 257 -19.51 25.43 3.19
N SER A 258 -19.30 26.74 3.24
CA SER A 258 -20.33 27.77 3.02
C SER A 258 -20.89 27.81 1.59
N SER A 259 -20.34 27.02 0.66
CA SER A 259 -20.89 26.92 -0.70
C SER A 259 -22.20 26.15 -0.75
N PHE A 260 -22.48 25.31 0.24
CA PHE A 260 -23.69 24.50 0.28
C PHE A 260 -24.84 25.27 0.94
N ASN A 261 -25.99 25.20 0.29
CA ASN A 261 -27.26 25.63 0.84
C ASN A 261 -28.21 24.42 0.82
N ASP A 262 -28.72 24.00 1.97
CA ASP A 262 -29.50 22.78 2.11
C ASP A 262 -28.92 21.56 1.41
N ASP A 263 -27.66 21.24 1.72
CA ASP A 263 -26.90 20.10 1.18
C ASP A 263 -26.69 20.10 -0.36
N LYS A 264 -26.89 21.25 -1.03
CA LYS A 264 -26.80 21.34 -2.48
C LYS A 264 -26.05 22.56 -2.96
N VAL A 265 -25.31 22.39 -4.06
CA VAL A 265 -24.70 23.48 -4.85
C VAL A 265 -25.03 23.27 -6.33
N GLY A 266 -25.51 24.29 -7.00
CA GLY A 266 -25.89 24.24 -8.41
C GLY A 266 -27.08 23.31 -8.68
N LYS A 267 -27.01 22.53 -9.77
CA LYS A 267 -28.07 21.59 -10.14
C LYS A 267 -28.08 20.32 -9.29
N GLY A 268 -26.93 19.96 -8.69
CA GLY A 268 -26.78 18.75 -7.87
C GLY A 268 -26.65 17.46 -8.70
N ASP A 269 -26.11 17.55 -9.92
CA ASP A 269 -25.99 16.39 -10.81
C ASP A 269 -24.95 15.39 -10.33
N ASN A 270 -23.92 15.85 -9.58
CA ASN A 270 -22.90 15.00 -8.99
C ASN A 270 -23.28 14.67 -7.55
N VAL A 271 -23.59 13.42 -7.28
CA VAL A 271 -24.01 12.99 -5.94
C VAL A 271 -22.79 12.54 -5.12
N LEU A 272 -22.56 13.23 -4.00
CA LEU A 272 -21.62 12.82 -2.97
C LEU A 272 -22.38 12.08 -1.88
N GLU A 273 -22.28 10.76 -1.88
CA GLU A 273 -22.97 9.88 -0.93
C GLU A 273 -21.98 9.36 0.12
N MET A 274 -22.22 9.69 1.38
CA MET A 274 -21.41 9.23 2.50
C MET A 274 -22.27 8.55 3.55
N TYR A 275 -21.79 7.40 4.03
CA TYR A 275 -22.46 6.62 5.04
C TYR A 275 -21.48 6.19 6.14
N THR A 276 -21.87 6.32 7.38
CA THR A 276 -21.19 5.68 8.52
C THR A 276 -22.20 5.18 9.53
N GLU A 277 -21.93 4.04 10.15
CA GLU A 277 -22.81 3.49 11.17
C GLU A 277 -22.61 4.20 12.53
N LYS A 278 -21.36 4.31 13.01
CA LYS A 278 -21.05 4.87 14.34
C LYS A 278 -20.18 6.12 14.33
N GLY A 279 -19.69 6.54 13.18
CA GLY A 279 -18.83 7.71 13.05
C GLY A 279 -19.59 8.98 12.68
N ASN A 280 -18.86 10.06 12.54
CA ASN A 280 -19.38 11.35 12.08
C ASN A 280 -18.99 11.59 10.61
N ILE A 281 -19.75 12.45 9.93
CA ILE A 281 -19.43 12.90 8.58
C ILE A 281 -19.19 14.40 8.61
N GLN A 282 -18.05 14.85 8.10
CA GLN A 282 -17.68 16.25 8.08
C GLN A 282 -17.27 16.69 6.66
N ILE A 283 -17.87 17.79 6.18
CA ILE A 283 -17.54 18.42 4.89
C ILE A 283 -17.02 19.83 5.16
N ASN A 284 -15.76 20.08 4.78
CA ASN A 284 -15.06 21.36 4.96
C ASN A 284 -14.97 22.15 3.66
#